data_e31ec822f57c817b256005ca7de42680
#
_entry.id   e31ec822f57c817b256005ca7de42680
#
_cell.length_a   1.000
_cell.length_b   1.000
_cell.length_c   1.000
_cell.angle_alpha   90.00
_cell.angle_beta   90.00
_cell.angle_gamma   90.00
#
_symmetry.space_group_name_H-M   'P 1'
#
loop_
_entity.id
_entity.type
_entity.pdbx_description
1 polymer ?
#
loop_
_entity_poly.entity_id
_entity_poly.type
_entity_poly.pdbx_seq_one_letter_code
_entity_poly.pdbx_strand_id
1 'polypeptide(L)'
;SYGNMPIGSSIKPLSVYGPAFDLGNSPGSPVINAPLKIEGWTTEKGYPSNFSDGSYTGVETLRYAMVKSNNTSAAQALFSYVGIENSVNYLLKLGVSSNHIEATGAGLALGASGLSMIELAGGFAAIANKGEYLEPYAFTKVVASDGSIYLDVQQEQIRRQVFKESTAWMLVDVLKQCVGNNGTGSKAKFGGFTIAGKTGTNSDYRGVTFAGMTGYYTCAVWIGCDNYKALVSN
;
A
#
# COMPACT_ATOMS: atom_id res chain seq x y z
N SER A 1 -12.31 -8.44 10.45
CA SER A 1 -12.83 -7.10 10.71
C SER A 1 -13.07 -6.38 9.40
N TYR A 2 -14.28 -5.93 9.17
CA TYR A 2 -14.67 -5.13 8.00
C TYR A 2 -14.58 -3.62 8.28
N GLY A 3 -13.91 -3.24 9.37
CA GLY A 3 -13.68 -1.83 9.69
C GLY A 3 -12.78 -1.16 8.67
N ASN A 4 -13.23 -0.02 8.15
CA ASN A 4 -12.46 0.81 7.22
C ASN A 4 -11.68 1.83 8.03
N MET A 5 -10.40 1.62 8.16
CA MET A 5 -9.51 2.52 8.91
C MET A 5 -8.46 3.10 7.98
N PRO A 6 -8.08 4.37 8.16
CA PRO A 6 -6.94 4.92 7.43
C PRO A 6 -5.71 4.05 7.66
N ILE A 7 -5.10 3.61 6.56
CA ILE A 7 -3.99 2.64 6.59
C ILE A 7 -2.61 3.30 6.51
N GLY A 8 -2.58 4.62 6.40
CA GLY A 8 -1.35 5.39 6.32
C GLY A 8 -0.45 4.95 5.17
N SER A 9 0.83 5.10 5.34
CA SER A 9 1.84 4.83 4.29
C SER A 9 1.87 3.38 3.76
N SER A 10 1.11 2.44 4.34
CA SER A 10 1.00 1.08 3.79
C SER A 10 0.26 1.02 2.44
N ILE A 11 -0.48 2.08 2.07
CA ILE A 11 -1.11 2.20 0.75
C ILE A 11 -0.09 2.47 -0.38
N LYS A 12 1.03 3.14 -0.09
CA LYS A 12 1.98 3.67 -1.09
C LYS A 12 2.43 2.67 -2.16
N PRO A 13 2.72 1.40 -1.83
CA PRO A 13 3.04 0.40 -2.84
C PRO A 13 1.92 0.15 -3.85
N LEU A 14 0.65 0.26 -3.43
CA LEU A 14 -0.52 -0.07 -4.25
C LEU A 14 -1.01 1.12 -5.08
N SER A 15 -0.93 2.32 -4.54
CA SER A 15 -1.50 3.55 -5.12
C SER A 15 -0.48 4.45 -5.82
N VAL A 16 0.80 4.36 -5.45
CA VAL A 16 1.84 5.27 -5.96
C VAL A 16 2.95 4.49 -6.67
N TYR A 17 3.73 3.70 -5.93
CA TYR A 17 4.97 3.12 -6.48
C TYR A 17 4.72 1.99 -7.47
N GLY A 18 3.73 1.12 -7.21
CA GLY A 18 3.31 0.08 -8.13
C GLY A 18 2.81 0.66 -9.46
N PRO A 19 1.82 1.56 -9.44
CA PRO A 19 1.41 2.28 -10.64
C PRO A 19 2.55 3.01 -11.34
N ALA A 20 3.43 3.72 -10.61
CA ALA A 20 4.56 4.41 -11.23
C ALA A 20 5.50 3.45 -11.98
N PHE A 21 5.85 2.31 -11.37
CA PHE A 21 6.69 1.30 -12.02
C PHE A 21 5.99 0.65 -13.21
N ASP A 22 4.69 0.39 -13.11
CA ASP A 22 3.91 -0.22 -14.17
C ASP A 22 3.74 0.70 -15.39
N LEU A 23 3.69 2.01 -15.15
CA LEU A 23 3.61 3.07 -16.16
C LEU A 23 4.98 3.42 -16.78
N GLY A 24 6.06 2.72 -16.42
CA GLY A 24 7.36 2.83 -17.09
C GLY A 24 8.48 3.45 -16.25
N ASN A 25 8.23 3.84 -15.01
CA ASN A 25 9.28 4.25 -14.10
C ASN A 25 9.98 3.01 -13.48
N SER A 26 11.05 3.24 -12.76
CA SER A 26 11.81 2.19 -12.08
C SER A 26 12.14 2.61 -10.63
N PRO A 27 12.58 1.68 -9.79
CA PRO A 27 13.10 2.02 -8.47
C PRO A 27 14.24 3.06 -8.49
N GLY A 28 14.96 3.18 -9.61
CA GLY A 28 16.01 4.18 -9.82
C GLY A 28 15.52 5.54 -10.33
N SER A 29 14.27 5.68 -10.73
CA SER A 29 13.72 6.97 -11.21
C SER A 29 13.80 8.05 -10.13
N PRO A 30 14.17 9.30 -10.50
CA PRO A 30 14.34 10.39 -9.54
C PRO A 30 12.98 10.89 -9.03
N VAL A 31 12.97 11.41 -7.82
CA VAL A 31 11.83 12.15 -7.24
C VAL A 31 12.39 13.21 -6.28
N ILE A 32 11.62 14.28 -6.08
CA ILE A 32 12.07 15.38 -5.22
C ILE A 32 11.46 15.23 -3.83
N ASN A 33 12.32 15.18 -2.82
CA ASN A 33 11.96 15.26 -1.41
C ASN A 33 12.33 16.67 -0.89
N ALA A 34 11.42 17.61 -1.06
CA ALA A 34 11.59 18.99 -0.66
C ALA A 34 10.23 19.64 -0.32
N PRO A 35 10.19 20.72 0.46
CA PRO A 35 8.99 21.47 0.80
C PRO A 35 8.53 22.35 -0.37
N LEU A 36 8.31 21.75 -1.53
CA LEU A 36 7.89 22.42 -2.74
C LEU A 36 6.38 22.22 -2.95
N LYS A 37 5.72 23.29 -3.40
CA LYS A 37 4.29 23.20 -3.77
C LYS A 37 4.10 22.16 -4.86
N ILE A 38 3.12 21.27 -4.63
CA ILE A 38 2.71 20.24 -5.57
C ILE A 38 1.36 20.66 -6.13
N GLU A 39 1.30 20.84 -7.45
CA GLU A 39 0.05 21.16 -8.12
C GLU A 39 -1.00 20.09 -7.82
N GLY A 40 -2.20 20.52 -7.41
CA GLY A 40 -3.27 19.61 -6.98
C GLY A 40 -3.21 19.18 -5.51
N TRP A 41 -2.20 19.55 -4.73
CA TRP A 41 -2.17 19.32 -3.29
C TRP A 41 -2.98 20.39 -2.56
N THR A 42 -3.92 19.97 -1.69
CA THR A 42 -4.98 20.85 -1.15
C THR A 42 -4.68 21.47 0.21
N THR A 43 -3.51 21.23 0.82
CA THR A 43 -3.16 21.86 2.10
C THR A 43 -2.67 23.29 1.89
N GLU A 44 -2.76 24.15 2.94
CA GLU A 44 -2.27 25.53 2.92
C GLU A 44 -0.79 25.62 2.50
N LYS A 45 0.05 24.69 2.98
CA LYS A 45 1.48 24.62 2.59
C LYS A 45 1.68 24.21 1.13
N GLY A 46 0.67 23.54 0.51
CA GLY A 46 0.76 22.99 -0.83
C GLY A 46 1.63 21.74 -0.96
N TYR A 47 2.01 21.10 0.15
CA TYR A 47 2.74 19.82 0.19
C TYR A 47 2.54 19.12 1.55
N PRO A 48 2.74 17.78 1.66
CA PRO A 48 2.69 17.07 2.93
C PRO A 48 3.98 17.26 3.74
N SER A 49 3.90 17.15 5.06
CA SER A 49 5.08 17.05 5.92
C SER A 49 5.61 15.61 5.94
N ASN A 50 6.93 15.44 6.01
CA ASN A 50 7.54 14.14 6.29
C ASN A 50 7.38 13.78 7.77
N PHE A 51 7.46 12.47 8.10
CA PHE A 51 7.34 12.00 9.48
C PHE A 51 8.44 12.54 10.40
N SER A 52 9.67 12.63 9.90
CA SER A 52 10.77 13.31 10.57
C SER A 52 10.75 14.77 10.14
N ASP A 53 10.31 15.65 11.03
CA ASP A 53 10.21 17.08 10.76
C ASP A 53 11.52 17.66 10.17
N GLY A 54 11.38 18.28 9.00
CA GLY A 54 12.44 19.06 8.35
C GLY A 54 13.53 18.24 7.64
N SER A 55 13.47 16.91 7.61
CA SER A 55 14.45 16.13 6.84
C SER A 55 14.04 16.03 5.37
N TYR A 56 14.59 16.89 4.55
CA TYR A 56 14.43 16.86 3.11
C TYR A 56 15.78 16.53 2.46
N THR A 57 15.80 15.54 1.60
CA THR A 57 17.02 15.02 0.97
C THR A 57 17.28 15.60 -0.43
N GLY A 58 16.35 16.43 -0.93
CA GLY A 58 16.41 16.94 -2.30
C GLY A 58 16.05 15.84 -3.31
N VAL A 59 16.85 15.65 -4.34
CA VAL A 59 16.65 14.59 -5.33
C VAL A 59 17.03 13.24 -4.72
N GLU A 60 16.09 12.30 -4.74
CA GLU A 60 16.29 10.92 -4.30
C GLU A 60 15.68 9.94 -5.31
N THR A 61 15.91 8.65 -5.15
CA THR A 61 15.29 7.63 -5.99
C THR A 61 13.93 7.19 -5.42
N LEU A 62 13.02 6.70 -6.28
CA LEU A 62 11.74 6.12 -5.82
C LEU A 62 11.96 4.97 -4.83
N ARG A 63 13.05 4.19 -4.99
CA ARG A 63 13.48 3.18 -4.03
C ARG A 63 13.71 3.78 -2.64
N TYR A 64 14.56 4.78 -2.56
CA TYR A 64 14.89 5.43 -1.28
C TYR A 64 13.66 6.06 -0.64
N ALA A 65 12.87 6.78 -1.43
CA ALA A 65 11.61 7.38 -1.00
C ALA A 65 10.65 6.38 -0.37
N MET A 66 10.48 5.19 -1.00
CA MET A 66 9.61 4.13 -0.50
C MET A 66 10.17 3.49 0.77
N VAL A 67 11.49 3.22 0.83
CA VAL A 67 12.17 2.61 1.99
C VAL A 67 12.08 3.53 3.21
N LYS A 68 12.30 4.84 3.02
CA LYS A 68 12.19 5.86 4.08
C LYS A 68 10.76 6.31 4.33
N SER A 69 9.84 5.94 3.44
CA SER A 69 8.43 6.32 3.53
C SER A 69 8.19 7.83 3.45
N ASN A 70 9.04 8.58 2.73
CA ASN A 70 8.95 10.02 2.59
C ASN A 70 7.61 10.44 1.98
N ASN A 71 6.92 11.38 2.63
CA ASN A 71 5.57 11.80 2.23
C ASN A 71 5.61 12.77 1.06
N THR A 72 6.54 13.72 1.07
CA THR A 72 6.71 14.68 -0.05
C THR A 72 7.05 13.95 -1.33
N SER A 73 7.94 12.97 -1.29
CA SER A 73 8.32 12.15 -2.45
C SER A 73 7.17 11.30 -2.96
N ALA A 74 6.38 10.71 -2.05
CA ALA A 74 5.20 9.93 -2.45
C ALA A 74 4.15 10.82 -3.13
N ALA A 75 3.92 12.01 -2.61
CA ALA A 75 3.02 12.99 -3.22
C ALA A 75 3.55 13.45 -4.59
N GLN A 76 4.82 13.81 -4.69
CA GLN A 76 5.45 14.16 -5.97
C GLN A 76 5.33 13.02 -6.99
N ALA A 77 5.64 11.77 -6.60
CA ALA A 77 5.52 10.62 -7.49
C ALA A 77 4.06 10.38 -7.94
N LEU A 78 3.08 10.55 -7.04
CA LEU A 78 1.67 10.45 -7.39
C LEU A 78 1.30 11.43 -8.50
N PHE A 79 1.63 12.71 -8.33
CA PHE A 79 1.20 13.75 -9.29
C PHE A 79 2.05 13.79 -10.55
N SER A 80 3.35 13.47 -10.47
CA SER A 80 4.25 13.56 -11.63
C SER A 80 4.29 12.30 -12.49
N TYR A 81 4.08 11.10 -11.92
CA TYR A 81 4.26 9.82 -12.62
C TYR A 81 2.97 9.02 -12.79
N VAL A 82 1.98 9.22 -11.91
CA VAL A 82 0.79 8.37 -11.88
C VAL A 82 -0.48 9.14 -12.25
N GLY A 83 -0.77 10.20 -11.54
CA GLY A 83 -2.04 10.91 -11.57
C GLY A 83 -3.09 10.25 -10.68
N ILE A 84 -4.05 11.06 -10.21
CA ILE A 84 -5.14 10.62 -9.32
C ILE A 84 -5.97 9.51 -9.97
N GLU A 85 -6.39 9.70 -11.20
CA GLU A 85 -7.26 8.76 -11.93
C GLU A 85 -6.61 7.37 -12.07
N ASN A 86 -5.36 7.31 -12.51
CA ASN A 86 -4.64 6.04 -12.62
C ASN A 86 -4.49 5.36 -11.27
N SER A 87 -4.13 6.12 -10.22
CA SER A 87 -3.99 5.58 -8.86
C SER A 87 -5.29 4.93 -8.37
N VAL A 88 -6.43 5.61 -8.57
CA VAL A 88 -7.77 5.07 -8.26
C VAL A 88 -8.04 3.80 -9.05
N ASN A 89 -7.79 3.82 -10.37
CA ASN A 89 -8.01 2.66 -11.24
C ASN A 89 -7.19 1.44 -10.84
N TYR A 90 -5.93 1.63 -10.40
CA TYR A 90 -5.12 0.51 -9.87
C TYR A 90 -5.71 -0.05 -8.57
N LEU A 91 -6.15 0.80 -7.63
CA LEU A 91 -6.80 0.34 -6.40
C LEU A 91 -8.10 -0.43 -6.68
N LEU A 92 -8.94 0.05 -7.60
CA LEU A 92 -10.15 -0.67 -8.03
C LEU A 92 -9.82 -2.03 -8.64
N LYS A 93 -8.78 -2.10 -9.49
CA LYS A 93 -8.30 -3.38 -10.05
C LYS A 93 -7.74 -4.32 -8.98
N LEU A 94 -7.22 -3.82 -7.88
CA LEU A 94 -6.78 -4.60 -6.71
C LEU A 94 -7.93 -4.99 -5.77
N GLY A 95 -9.19 -4.77 -6.18
CA GLY A 95 -10.36 -5.17 -5.41
C GLY A 95 -10.74 -4.22 -4.27
N VAL A 96 -10.14 -3.04 -4.21
CA VAL A 96 -10.53 -2.02 -3.22
C VAL A 96 -11.88 -1.45 -3.62
N SER A 97 -12.82 -1.40 -2.67
CA SER A 97 -14.13 -0.80 -2.89
C SER A 97 -14.02 0.70 -3.19
N SER A 98 -14.80 1.20 -4.15
CA SER A 98 -14.82 2.62 -4.50
C SER A 98 -15.17 3.52 -3.30
N ASN A 99 -16.01 3.03 -2.39
CA ASN A 99 -16.39 3.75 -1.16
C ASN A 99 -15.25 3.88 -0.14
N HIS A 100 -14.19 3.13 -0.30
CA HIS A 100 -13.02 3.13 0.58
C HIS A 100 -11.90 4.02 0.04
N ILE A 101 -11.99 4.46 -1.21
CA ILE A 101 -10.97 5.25 -1.88
C ILE A 101 -11.30 6.74 -1.73
N GLU A 102 -10.44 7.45 -1.04
CA GLU A 102 -10.42 8.91 -1.05
C GLU A 102 -9.53 9.38 -2.22
N ALA A 103 -10.16 9.84 -3.31
CA ALA A 103 -9.49 10.24 -4.56
C ALA A 103 -8.79 11.61 -4.45
N THR A 104 -7.92 11.76 -3.44
CA THR A 104 -7.13 12.96 -3.15
C THR A 104 -5.66 12.61 -3.00
N GLY A 105 -4.79 13.61 -3.00
CA GLY A 105 -3.37 13.41 -2.70
C GLY A 105 -3.16 12.77 -1.32
N ALA A 106 -3.90 13.21 -0.30
CA ALA A 106 -3.83 12.66 1.05
C ALA A 106 -4.35 11.21 1.10
N GLY A 107 -5.48 10.93 0.45
CA GLY A 107 -6.06 9.60 0.36
C GLY A 107 -5.12 8.58 -0.29
N LEU A 108 -4.51 8.97 -1.40
CA LEU A 108 -3.74 8.05 -2.26
C LEU A 108 -2.25 7.99 -1.90
N ALA A 109 -1.60 9.11 -1.57
CA ALA A 109 -0.17 9.13 -1.25
C ALA A 109 0.15 8.94 0.23
N LEU A 110 -0.78 9.27 1.14
CA LEU A 110 -0.54 9.18 2.57
C LEU A 110 -1.43 8.15 3.30
N GLY A 111 -2.45 7.60 2.60
CA GLY A 111 -3.33 6.58 3.14
C GLY A 111 -4.38 7.11 4.11
N ALA A 112 -4.92 8.30 3.84
CA ALA A 112 -6.16 8.74 4.47
C ALA A 112 -7.35 7.88 4.02
N SER A 113 -7.28 7.23 2.85
CA SER A 113 -8.22 6.20 2.42
C SER A 113 -8.38 5.09 3.46
N GLY A 114 -9.61 4.70 3.72
CA GLY A 114 -9.95 3.71 4.73
C GLY A 114 -10.13 2.30 4.12
N LEU A 115 -9.05 1.56 3.93
CA LEU A 115 -9.11 0.19 3.43
C LEU A 115 -9.40 -0.81 4.56
N SER A 116 -10.13 -1.88 4.24
CA SER A 116 -10.20 -3.06 5.10
C SER A 116 -8.88 -3.84 5.05
N MET A 117 -8.62 -4.63 6.11
CA MET A 117 -7.40 -5.45 6.14
C MET A 117 -7.39 -6.54 5.06
N ILE A 118 -8.58 -6.99 4.61
CA ILE A 118 -8.71 -7.96 3.51
C ILE A 118 -8.32 -7.30 2.18
N GLU A 119 -8.75 -6.09 1.90
CA GLU A 119 -8.38 -5.34 0.70
C GLU A 119 -6.88 -5.05 0.68
N LEU A 120 -6.33 -4.61 1.81
CA LEU A 120 -4.90 -4.35 1.93
C LEU A 120 -4.08 -5.64 1.72
N ALA A 121 -4.46 -6.74 2.37
CA ALA A 121 -3.81 -8.04 2.19
C ALA A 121 -3.95 -8.55 0.74
N GLY A 122 -5.11 -8.38 0.11
CA GLY A 122 -5.35 -8.74 -1.29
C GLY A 122 -4.45 -7.98 -2.26
N GLY A 123 -4.26 -6.68 -2.04
CA GLY A 123 -3.33 -5.86 -2.81
C GLY A 123 -1.87 -6.32 -2.69
N PHE A 124 -1.42 -6.64 -1.47
CA PHE A 124 -0.08 -7.19 -1.24
C PHE A 124 0.05 -8.62 -1.78
N ALA A 125 -1.02 -9.43 -1.70
CA ALA A 125 -1.04 -10.76 -2.31
C ALA A 125 -0.89 -10.69 -3.84
N ALA A 126 -1.50 -9.70 -4.49
CA ALA A 126 -1.30 -9.49 -5.93
C ALA A 126 0.16 -9.19 -6.28
N ILE A 127 0.86 -8.39 -5.47
CA ILE A 127 2.31 -8.15 -5.64
C ILE A 127 3.09 -9.47 -5.48
N ALA A 128 2.79 -10.28 -4.45
CA ALA A 128 3.43 -11.57 -4.23
C ALA A 128 3.16 -12.56 -5.36
N ASN A 129 1.98 -12.48 -5.98
CA ASN A 129 1.50 -13.33 -7.05
C ASN A 129 1.80 -12.74 -8.45
N LYS A 130 3.00 -12.22 -8.67
CA LYS A 130 3.47 -11.72 -9.97
C LYS A 130 2.58 -10.63 -10.60
N GLY A 131 1.86 -9.88 -9.78
CA GLY A 131 0.97 -8.81 -10.19
C GLY A 131 -0.46 -9.24 -10.50
N GLU A 132 -0.80 -10.53 -10.37
CA GLU A 132 -2.15 -11.04 -10.55
C GLU A 132 -2.95 -10.94 -9.24
N TYR A 133 -4.03 -10.18 -9.25
CA TYR A 133 -5.00 -10.11 -8.17
C TYR A 133 -5.92 -11.32 -8.21
N LEU A 134 -6.12 -11.93 -7.06
CA LEU A 134 -7.12 -12.98 -6.79
C LEU A 134 -8.07 -12.46 -5.74
N GLU A 135 -9.37 -12.53 -6.02
CA GLU A 135 -10.39 -12.15 -5.04
C GLU A 135 -10.27 -13.02 -3.77
N PRO A 136 -10.14 -12.41 -2.57
CA PRO A 136 -10.07 -13.17 -1.33
C PRO A 136 -11.37 -13.93 -1.04
N TYR A 137 -11.27 -15.14 -0.54
CA TYR A 137 -12.41 -15.96 -0.12
C TYR A 137 -12.11 -16.66 1.21
N ALA A 138 -13.19 -16.99 1.95
CA ALA A 138 -13.11 -17.67 3.25
C ALA A 138 -13.47 -19.16 3.18
N PHE A 139 -13.92 -19.66 2.03
CA PHE A 139 -14.31 -21.04 1.79
C PHE A 139 -13.98 -21.42 0.34
N THR A 140 -13.74 -22.70 0.09
CA THR A 140 -13.38 -23.18 -1.26
C THR A 140 -14.62 -23.68 -2.03
N LYS A 141 -15.60 -24.22 -1.31
CA LYS A 141 -16.78 -24.83 -1.91
C LYS A 141 -17.96 -24.82 -0.94
N VAL A 142 -19.16 -24.66 -1.48
CA VAL A 142 -20.43 -24.89 -0.78
C VAL A 142 -21.13 -26.05 -1.45
N VAL A 143 -21.46 -27.10 -0.67
CA VAL A 143 -22.15 -28.30 -1.13
C VAL A 143 -23.50 -28.38 -0.43
N ALA A 144 -24.57 -28.60 -1.19
CA ALA A 144 -25.92 -28.79 -0.67
C ALA A 144 -26.06 -30.18 -0.02
N SER A 145 -27.13 -30.39 0.74
CA SER A 145 -27.41 -31.66 1.45
C SER A 145 -27.59 -32.86 0.54
N ASP A 146 -27.99 -32.66 -0.72
CA ASP A 146 -28.14 -33.69 -1.75
C ASP A 146 -26.80 -34.00 -2.48
N GLY A 147 -25.69 -33.37 -2.09
CA GLY A 147 -24.36 -33.53 -2.69
C GLY A 147 -24.11 -32.66 -3.92
N SER A 148 -25.09 -31.86 -4.35
CA SER A 148 -24.88 -30.92 -5.46
C SER A 148 -23.95 -29.77 -5.04
N ILE A 149 -23.11 -29.31 -5.97
CA ILE A 149 -22.22 -28.15 -5.74
C ILE A 149 -23.02 -26.90 -5.98
N TYR A 150 -23.22 -26.08 -4.91
CA TYR A 150 -23.89 -24.80 -4.98
C TYR A 150 -22.97 -23.69 -5.41
N LEU A 151 -21.70 -23.73 -4.94
CA LEU A 151 -20.68 -22.75 -5.28
C LEU A 151 -19.31 -23.42 -5.26
N ASP A 152 -18.50 -23.17 -6.28
CA ASP A 152 -17.10 -23.59 -6.37
C ASP A 152 -16.23 -22.36 -6.63
N VAL A 153 -15.53 -21.88 -5.60
CA VAL A 153 -14.73 -20.65 -5.67
C VAL A 153 -13.61 -20.75 -6.72
N GLN A 154 -13.06 -21.93 -6.95
CA GLN A 154 -12.01 -22.10 -7.96
C GLN A 154 -12.48 -21.79 -9.39
N GLN A 155 -13.78 -21.96 -9.66
CA GLN A 155 -14.38 -21.66 -10.96
C GLN A 155 -14.89 -20.21 -11.06
N GLU A 156 -15.28 -19.61 -9.94
CA GLU A 156 -15.96 -18.31 -9.90
C GLU A 156 -15.07 -17.16 -9.43
N GLN A 157 -13.89 -17.48 -8.85
CA GLN A 157 -12.97 -16.49 -8.30
C GLN A 157 -12.52 -15.46 -9.36
N ILE A 158 -12.74 -14.19 -9.07
CA ILE A 158 -12.27 -13.10 -9.92
C ILE A 158 -10.73 -13.08 -9.92
N ARG A 159 -10.15 -13.15 -11.12
CA ARG A 159 -8.71 -13.06 -11.37
C ARG A 159 -8.43 -11.95 -12.37
N ARG A 160 -7.40 -11.16 -12.13
CA ARG A 160 -6.99 -10.13 -13.09
C ARG A 160 -5.52 -9.75 -12.93
N GLN A 161 -4.82 -9.62 -14.05
CA GLN A 161 -3.48 -9.04 -14.05
C GLN A 161 -3.59 -7.54 -13.80
N VAL A 162 -3.03 -7.05 -12.69
CA VAL A 162 -3.06 -5.63 -12.31
C VAL A 162 -1.73 -4.97 -12.60
N PHE A 163 -0.63 -5.60 -12.21
CA PHE A 163 0.72 -5.16 -12.48
C PHE A 163 1.42 -6.14 -13.42
N LYS A 164 2.35 -5.66 -14.22
CA LYS A 164 3.28 -6.52 -14.96
C LYS A 164 4.10 -7.37 -13.97
N GLU A 165 4.52 -8.57 -14.38
CA GLU A 165 5.37 -9.41 -13.52
C GLU A 165 6.66 -8.69 -13.12
N SER A 166 7.27 -7.93 -14.05
CA SER A 166 8.44 -7.10 -13.76
C SER A 166 8.18 -6.02 -12.73
N THR A 167 7.00 -5.39 -12.75
CA THR A 167 6.57 -4.40 -11.75
C THR A 167 6.42 -5.04 -10.37
N ALA A 168 5.77 -6.18 -10.30
CA ALA A 168 5.62 -6.93 -9.06
C ALA A 168 6.99 -7.34 -8.47
N TRP A 169 7.92 -7.78 -9.32
CA TRP A 169 9.29 -8.11 -8.92
C TRP A 169 10.01 -6.87 -8.33
N MET A 170 9.94 -5.72 -9.01
CA MET A 170 10.53 -4.48 -8.52
C MET A 170 9.94 -4.04 -7.18
N LEU A 171 8.62 -4.18 -7.01
CA LEU A 171 7.95 -3.88 -5.73
C LEU A 171 8.44 -4.81 -4.61
N VAL A 172 8.50 -6.11 -4.83
CA VAL A 172 9.00 -7.08 -3.85
C VAL A 172 10.43 -6.73 -3.44
N ASP A 173 11.30 -6.40 -4.40
CA ASP A 173 12.69 -6.05 -4.13
C ASP A 173 12.82 -4.80 -3.24
N VAL A 174 12.04 -3.74 -3.51
CA VAL A 174 12.04 -2.53 -2.68
C VAL A 174 11.38 -2.79 -1.32
N LEU A 175 10.28 -3.55 -1.27
CA LEU A 175 9.58 -3.90 -0.02
C LEU A 175 10.44 -4.74 0.93
N LYS A 176 11.33 -5.59 0.41
CA LYS A 176 12.35 -6.28 1.23
C LYS A 176 13.27 -5.28 1.93
N GLN A 177 13.63 -4.20 1.26
CA GLN A 177 14.46 -3.15 1.86
C GLN A 177 13.69 -2.31 2.89
N CYS A 178 12.36 -2.14 2.72
CA CYS A 178 11.51 -1.49 3.74
C CYS A 178 11.54 -2.24 5.08
N VAL A 179 11.70 -3.56 5.06
CA VAL A 179 11.87 -4.42 6.26
C VAL A 179 13.34 -4.57 6.62
N GLY A 180 14.27 -4.15 5.78
CA GLY A 180 15.71 -4.16 6.02
C GLY A 180 16.12 -3.22 7.17
N ASN A 181 17.39 -3.29 7.58
CA ASN A 181 17.92 -2.56 8.74
C ASN A 181 17.72 -1.02 8.65
N ASN A 182 17.70 -0.48 7.43
CA ASN A 182 17.51 0.96 7.18
C ASN A 182 16.08 1.34 6.83
N GLY A 183 15.16 0.37 6.79
CA GLY A 183 13.76 0.58 6.49
C GLY A 183 12.91 0.85 7.73
N THR A 184 11.70 1.39 7.51
CA THR A 184 10.74 1.70 8.58
C THR A 184 10.16 0.45 9.24
N GLY A 185 10.20 -0.70 8.56
CA GLY A 185 9.66 -1.98 9.01
C GLY A 185 10.69 -2.95 9.59
N SER A 186 11.88 -2.50 9.99
CA SER A 186 12.98 -3.35 10.44
C SER A 186 12.62 -4.28 11.62
N LYS A 187 11.67 -3.87 12.47
CA LYS A 187 11.17 -4.68 13.60
C LYS A 187 10.28 -5.86 13.16
N ALA A 188 9.82 -5.88 11.90
CA ALA A 188 9.05 -7.00 11.36
C ALA A 188 9.94 -8.20 10.93
N LYS A 189 11.23 -8.07 10.99
CA LYS A 189 12.17 -9.18 10.75
C LYS A 189 12.03 -10.24 11.83
N PHE A 190 11.92 -11.50 11.44
CA PHE A 190 12.01 -12.63 12.36
C PHE A 190 12.61 -13.86 11.68
N GLY A 191 13.37 -14.64 12.46
CA GLY A 191 13.98 -15.89 11.98
C GLY A 191 14.82 -15.73 10.71
N GLY A 192 14.93 -16.78 9.92
CA GLY A 192 15.63 -16.81 8.62
C GLY A 192 14.76 -16.49 7.41
N PHE A 193 13.54 -15.96 7.59
CA PHE A 193 12.60 -15.71 6.52
C PHE A 193 12.87 -14.38 5.81
N THR A 194 12.76 -14.41 4.48
CA THR A 194 12.70 -13.18 3.69
C THR A 194 11.30 -12.60 3.78
N ILE A 195 11.20 -11.37 4.26
CA ILE A 195 9.95 -10.63 4.41
C ILE A 195 10.03 -9.39 3.52
N ALA A 196 8.97 -9.13 2.77
CA ALA A 196 8.75 -7.90 2.04
C ALA A 196 7.49 -7.23 2.60
N GLY A 197 7.54 -5.94 2.95
CA GLY A 197 6.37 -5.31 3.56
C GLY A 197 6.52 -3.81 3.75
N LYS A 198 5.43 -3.18 4.15
CA LYS A 198 5.34 -1.74 4.35
C LYS A 198 4.59 -1.41 5.63
N THR A 199 5.14 -0.51 6.42
CA THR A 199 4.49 0.11 7.58
C THR A 199 3.56 1.24 7.15
N GLY A 200 2.51 1.44 7.92
CA GLY A 200 1.67 2.62 7.89
C GLY A 200 1.47 3.18 9.29
N THR A 201 1.41 4.49 9.41
CA THR A 201 1.09 5.19 10.66
C THR A 201 0.13 6.31 10.31
N ASN A 202 -0.95 6.43 11.05
CA ASN A 202 -1.92 7.50 10.89
C ASN A 202 -1.49 8.72 11.70
N SER A 203 -2.05 9.88 11.37
CA SER A 203 -1.85 11.11 12.14
C SER A 203 -2.14 10.87 13.62
N ASP A 204 -1.34 11.48 14.48
CA ASP A 204 -1.45 11.40 15.94
C ASP A 204 -1.37 9.97 16.51
N TYR A 205 -0.74 9.03 15.79
CA TYR A 205 -0.62 7.63 16.22
C TYR A 205 -1.96 6.95 16.59
N ARG A 206 -3.04 7.29 15.90
CA ARG A 206 -4.36 6.70 16.13
C ARG A 206 -4.51 5.31 15.55
N GLY A 207 -3.63 4.93 14.65
CA GLY A 207 -3.56 3.60 14.08
C GLY A 207 -2.20 3.33 13.47
N VAL A 208 -1.74 2.10 13.64
CA VAL A 208 -0.49 1.59 13.07
C VAL A 208 -0.81 0.37 12.23
N THR A 209 -0.27 0.33 11.03
CA THR A 209 -0.53 -0.74 10.05
C THR A 209 0.78 -1.36 9.61
N PHE A 210 0.75 -2.64 9.38
CA PHE A 210 1.78 -3.34 8.64
C PHE A 210 1.11 -4.28 7.63
N ALA A 211 1.54 -4.22 6.38
CA ALA A 211 1.19 -5.22 5.37
C ALA A 211 2.47 -5.79 4.77
N GLY A 212 2.52 -7.09 4.63
CA GLY A 212 3.72 -7.76 4.14
C GLY A 212 3.47 -9.19 3.68
N MET A 213 4.50 -9.76 3.08
CA MET A 213 4.49 -11.09 2.52
C MET A 213 5.79 -11.83 2.76
N THR A 214 5.71 -13.13 2.77
CA THR A 214 6.82 -14.07 2.63
C THR A 214 6.66 -14.81 1.29
N GLY A 215 7.46 -15.85 1.03
CA GLY A 215 7.24 -16.73 -0.11
C GLY A 215 5.98 -17.61 0.01
N TYR A 216 5.27 -17.60 1.16
CA TYR A 216 4.17 -18.50 1.46
C TYR A 216 2.87 -17.79 1.85
N TYR A 217 2.97 -16.68 2.55
CA TYR A 217 1.83 -16.00 3.16
C TYR A 217 1.90 -14.50 2.96
N THR A 218 0.72 -13.89 2.85
CA THR A 218 0.53 -12.43 2.92
C THR A 218 -0.32 -12.11 4.15
N CYS A 219 0.02 -11.05 4.85
CA CYS A 219 -0.67 -10.60 6.06
C CYS A 219 -0.81 -9.09 6.07
N ALA A 220 -1.94 -8.60 6.57
CA ALA A 220 -2.14 -7.22 6.93
C ALA A 220 -2.66 -7.13 8.37
N VAL A 221 -2.08 -6.24 9.14
CA VAL A 221 -2.43 -6.01 10.56
C VAL A 221 -2.63 -4.52 10.79
N TRP A 222 -3.70 -4.19 11.49
CA TRP A 222 -3.96 -2.85 12.01
C TRP A 222 -4.07 -2.90 13.53
N ILE A 223 -3.45 -1.96 14.19
CA ILE A 223 -3.52 -1.77 15.64
C ILE A 223 -4.00 -0.35 15.91
N GLY A 224 -5.04 -0.21 16.69
CA GLY A 224 -5.66 1.06 17.06
C GLY A 224 -6.73 0.88 18.11
N CYS A 225 -7.34 1.97 18.54
CA CYS A 225 -8.51 1.96 19.44
C CYS A 225 -9.79 2.05 18.62
N ASP A 226 -10.85 1.35 19.02
CA ASP A 226 -12.17 1.38 18.35
C ASP A 226 -12.77 2.80 18.27
N ASN A 227 -12.48 3.64 19.26
CA ASN A 227 -12.89 5.03 19.27
C ASN A 227 -11.87 6.00 18.63
N TYR A 228 -10.93 5.46 17.87
CA TYR A 228 -9.90 6.20 17.13
C TYR A 228 -9.08 7.18 17.99
N LYS A 229 -8.84 6.84 19.26
CA LYS A 229 -7.93 7.59 20.14
C LYS A 229 -6.47 7.29 19.83
N ALA A 230 -5.58 8.22 20.16
CA ALA A 230 -4.15 8.02 20.05
C ALA A 230 -3.68 6.83 20.90
N LEU A 231 -2.77 6.01 20.35
CA LEU A 231 -2.19 4.86 21.04
C LEU A 231 -1.12 5.24 22.07
N VAL A 232 -0.57 6.44 21.94
CA VAL A 232 0.40 7.04 22.87
C VAL A 232 -0.10 8.41 23.30
N SER A 233 -0.01 8.71 24.59
CA SER A 233 -0.19 10.08 25.09
C SER A 233 1.09 10.86 24.82
N ASN A 234 0.93 12.07 24.29
CA ASN A 234 2.03 13.04 24.24
C ASN A 234 2.40 13.50 25.65
#